data_b6fae37079de65e1cef57f9186390f44
#
_entry.id   b6fae37079de65e1cef57f9186390f44
#
_cell.length_a   1.000
_cell.length_b   1.000
_cell.length_c   1.000
_cell.angle_alpha   90.00
_cell.angle_beta   90.00
_cell.angle_gamma   90.00
#
_symmetry.space_group_name_H-M   'P 1'
#
loop_
_entity.id
_entity.type
_entity.pdbx_description
1 polymer ?
#
loop_
_entity_poly.entity_id
_entity_poly.type
_entity_poly.pdbx_seq_one_letter_code
_entity_poly.pdbx_strand_id
1 'polypeptide(L)'
;MCKISVIVPVYNAEDTLETALSSVFMQTLTDIEILCINDGSTDHSADVLTSAQRRDGRVRCLTQKNAGAGMARNKGIAEAKGEYIAFLDADDLYPGPYALETLLAAAEKSGAMVCGGSIEKAKGNDVHPMFVFTEEGFHNACDEPLDRFFARFIYNRNFLLENKLQFPPLRVYEDPIFLLCTLLKAKEYYAVPDVVYRYNGTHSNKRITLA
;
A
#
# COMPACT_ATOMS: atom_id res chain seq x y z
N MET A 1 20.66 -2.68 -2.91
CA MET A 1 19.61 -3.39 -3.69
C MET A 1 18.28 -2.90 -3.16
N CYS A 2 17.32 -2.51 -4.00
CA CYS A 2 16.04 -1.97 -3.54
C CYS A 2 15.28 -3.03 -2.69
N LYS A 3 14.93 -2.68 -1.46
CA LYS A 3 14.25 -3.59 -0.53
C LYS A 3 12.73 -3.55 -0.71
N ILE A 4 12.15 -2.36 -0.80
CA ILE A 4 10.69 -2.22 -0.94
C ILE A 4 10.36 -1.31 -2.12
N SER A 5 9.43 -1.74 -2.98
CA SER A 5 8.73 -0.87 -3.92
C SER A 5 7.41 -0.41 -3.30
N VAL A 6 7.29 0.87 -3.00
CA VAL A 6 6.03 1.48 -2.53
C VAL A 6 5.22 1.89 -3.75
N ILE A 7 4.08 1.24 -3.99
CA ILE A 7 3.20 1.51 -5.12
C ILE A 7 2.08 2.46 -4.67
N VAL A 8 1.99 3.61 -5.36
CA VAL A 8 0.99 4.65 -5.08
C VAL A 8 0.11 4.85 -6.32
N PRO A 9 -1.11 4.30 -6.35
CA PRO A 9 -2.08 4.59 -7.40
C PRO A 9 -2.60 6.02 -7.22
N VAL A 10 -2.62 6.81 -8.31
CA VAL A 10 -2.99 8.23 -8.25
C VAL A 10 -4.07 8.51 -9.29
N TYR A 11 -5.24 8.97 -8.82
CA TYR A 11 -6.31 9.47 -9.69
C TYR A 11 -7.06 10.61 -9.00
N ASN A 12 -6.91 11.83 -9.52
CA ASN A 12 -7.54 13.04 -9.00
C ASN A 12 -7.38 13.20 -7.48
N ALA A 13 -6.10 13.26 -7.05
CA ALA A 13 -5.68 13.30 -5.65
C ALA A 13 -4.85 14.56 -5.32
N GLU A 14 -5.03 15.67 -6.04
CA GLU A 14 -4.24 16.89 -5.88
C GLU A 14 -4.19 17.41 -4.43
N ASP A 15 -5.27 17.23 -3.67
CA ASP A 15 -5.40 17.73 -2.29
C ASP A 15 -4.67 16.84 -1.25
N THR A 16 -4.41 15.57 -1.55
CA THR A 16 -3.95 14.58 -0.55
C THR A 16 -2.59 13.99 -0.86
N LEU A 17 -2.26 13.89 -2.15
CA LEU A 17 -1.07 13.19 -2.64
C LEU A 17 0.24 13.69 -2.03
N GLU A 18 0.38 15.01 -1.82
CA GLU A 18 1.59 15.59 -1.21
C GLU A 18 1.79 15.07 0.23
N THR A 19 0.70 14.94 1.00
CA THR A 19 0.75 14.41 2.36
C THR A 19 1.11 12.93 2.36
N ALA A 20 0.50 12.14 1.47
CA ALA A 20 0.80 10.73 1.31
C ALA A 20 2.29 10.51 0.97
N LEU A 21 2.82 11.20 -0.04
CA LEU A 21 4.22 11.09 -0.45
C LEU A 21 5.18 11.55 0.63
N SER A 22 4.85 12.63 1.35
CA SER A 22 5.66 13.14 2.46
C SER A 22 5.84 12.07 3.56
N SER A 23 4.81 11.24 3.83
CA SER A 23 4.91 10.15 4.80
C SER A 23 5.88 9.05 4.34
N VAL A 24 6.04 8.85 3.03
CA VAL A 24 7.04 7.92 2.46
C VAL A 24 8.44 8.52 2.50
N PHE A 25 8.58 9.81 2.19
CA PHE A 25 9.88 10.48 2.21
C PHE A 25 10.53 10.49 3.60
N MET A 26 9.71 10.53 4.65
CA MET A 26 10.14 10.51 6.04
C MET A 26 10.52 9.12 6.56
N GLN A 27 10.34 8.06 5.80
CA GLN A 27 10.69 6.71 6.26
C GLN A 27 12.21 6.56 6.46
N THR A 28 12.59 5.91 7.56
CA THR A 28 14.00 5.62 7.91
C THR A 28 14.63 4.62 6.95
N LEU A 29 13.83 3.72 6.40
CA LEU A 29 14.28 2.80 5.35
C LEU A 29 14.53 3.57 4.05
N THR A 30 15.80 3.70 3.64
CA THR A 30 16.22 4.45 2.45
C THR A 30 16.28 3.62 1.18
N ASP A 31 16.49 2.30 1.29
CA ASP A 31 16.60 1.38 0.16
C ASP A 31 15.23 1.03 -0.45
N ILE A 32 14.47 2.06 -0.80
CA ILE A 32 13.14 1.95 -1.40
C ILE A 32 13.06 2.66 -2.74
N GLU A 33 12.14 2.24 -3.60
CA GLU A 33 11.62 3.03 -4.71
C GLU A 33 10.15 3.39 -4.46
N ILE A 34 9.70 4.48 -5.03
CA ILE A 34 8.32 4.97 -4.92
C ILE A 34 7.73 5.01 -6.32
N LEU A 35 6.83 4.09 -6.62
CA LEU A 35 6.18 3.94 -7.92
C LEU A 35 4.80 4.60 -7.91
N CYS A 36 4.73 5.85 -8.37
CA CYS A 36 3.46 6.54 -8.53
C CYS A 36 2.86 6.20 -9.90
N ILE A 37 1.67 5.62 -9.89
CA ILE A 37 0.97 5.25 -11.12
C ILE A 37 -0.20 6.23 -11.33
N ASN A 38 0.01 7.24 -12.18
CA ASN A 38 -1.05 8.17 -12.57
C ASN A 38 -2.04 7.48 -13.49
N ASP A 39 -3.22 7.18 -12.96
CA ASP A 39 -4.32 6.51 -13.66
C ASP A 39 -5.19 7.49 -14.47
N GLY A 40 -4.54 8.40 -15.20
CA GLY A 40 -5.21 9.35 -16.08
C GLY A 40 -5.90 10.50 -15.34
N SER A 41 -5.24 11.06 -14.30
CA SER A 41 -5.77 12.21 -13.57
C SER A 41 -6.03 13.42 -14.49
N THR A 42 -7.07 14.17 -14.18
CA THR A 42 -7.52 15.36 -14.91
C THR A 42 -7.39 16.65 -14.10
N ASP A 43 -6.96 16.53 -12.84
CA ASP A 43 -6.63 17.62 -11.91
C ASP A 43 -5.13 17.91 -11.90
N HIS A 44 -4.63 18.64 -10.90
CA HIS A 44 -3.20 18.97 -10.74
C HIS A 44 -2.35 17.85 -10.12
N SER A 45 -2.85 16.63 -9.98
CA SER A 45 -2.05 15.50 -9.48
C SER A 45 -0.76 15.26 -10.27
N ALA A 46 -0.78 15.48 -11.61
CA ALA A 46 0.40 15.34 -12.45
C ALA A 46 1.51 16.36 -12.10
N ASP A 47 1.14 17.58 -11.71
CA ASP A 47 2.06 18.62 -11.29
C ASP A 47 2.70 18.26 -9.94
N VAL A 48 1.89 17.74 -8.99
CA VAL A 48 2.38 17.23 -7.70
C VAL A 48 3.40 16.10 -7.91
N LEU A 49 3.10 15.13 -8.79
CA LEU A 49 4.02 14.04 -9.13
C LEU A 49 5.33 14.55 -9.74
N THR A 50 5.25 15.53 -10.64
CA THR A 50 6.44 16.13 -11.27
C THR A 50 7.30 16.84 -10.22
N SER A 51 6.69 17.54 -9.27
CA SER A 51 7.38 18.15 -8.14
C SER A 51 8.05 17.12 -7.24
N ALA A 52 7.33 16.05 -6.91
CA ALA A 52 7.84 14.94 -6.10
C ALA A 52 9.08 14.28 -6.72
N GLN A 53 9.07 14.02 -8.03
CA GLN A 53 10.22 13.44 -8.75
C GLN A 53 11.47 14.34 -8.72
N ARG A 54 11.28 15.66 -8.72
CA ARG A 54 12.41 16.62 -8.63
C ARG A 54 13.00 16.67 -7.22
N ARG A 55 12.18 16.45 -6.22
CA ARG A 55 12.54 16.52 -4.80
C ARG A 55 13.21 15.25 -4.28
N ASP A 56 12.75 14.09 -4.74
CA ASP A 56 13.25 12.80 -4.27
C ASP A 56 13.52 11.85 -5.45
N GLY A 57 14.79 11.50 -5.65
CA GLY A 57 15.23 10.64 -6.75
C GLY A 57 14.73 9.18 -6.68
N ARG A 58 14.11 8.78 -5.57
CA ARG A 58 13.46 7.47 -5.40
C ARG A 58 12.11 7.39 -6.11
N VAL A 59 11.51 8.55 -6.48
CA VAL A 59 10.19 8.63 -7.11
C VAL A 59 10.28 8.34 -8.61
N ARG A 60 9.50 7.38 -9.06
CA ARG A 60 9.26 7.07 -10.47
C ARG A 60 7.76 7.22 -10.76
N CYS A 61 7.42 8.01 -11.77
CA CYS A 61 6.03 8.20 -12.17
C CYS A 61 5.78 7.50 -13.51
N LEU A 62 4.71 6.73 -13.56
CA LEU A 62 4.20 6.09 -14.76
C LEU A 62 2.77 6.56 -14.99
N THR A 63 2.39 6.76 -16.24
CA THR A 63 1.02 7.16 -16.59
C THR A 63 0.33 6.06 -17.37
N GLN A 64 -0.97 5.94 -17.19
CA GLN A 64 -1.85 5.08 -17.98
C GLN A 64 -3.20 5.77 -18.23
N LYS A 65 -3.98 5.23 -19.17
CA LYS A 65 -5.39 5.60 -19.32
C LYS A 65 -6.16 5.05 -18.12
N ASN A 66 -7.10 5.84 -17.60
CA ASN A 66 -7.88 5.43 -16.42
C ASN A 66 -8.49 4.03 -16.57
N ALA A 67 -8.07 3.14 -15.67
CA ALA A 67 -8.48 1.74 -15.63
C ALA A 67 -8.86 1.28 -14.21
N GLY A 68 -8.79 2.19 -13.22
CA GLY A 68 -9.08 1.94 -11.82
C GLY A 68 -7.85 1.59 -10.98
N ALA A 69 -7.99 1.77 -9.66
CA ALA A 69 -6.89 1.64 -8.70
C ALA A 69 -6.23 0.25 -8.74
N GLY A 70 -7.02 -0.83 -8.84
CA GLY A 70 -6.50 -2.19 -8.92
C GLY A 70 -5.58 -2.38 -10.14
N MET A 71 -5.96 -1.84 -11.30
CA MET A 71 -5.13 -1.94 -12.51
C MET A 71 -3.87 -1.07 -12.43
N ALA A 72 -3.95 0.09 -11.76
CA ALA A 72 -2.77 0.91 -11.48
C ALA A 72 -1.80 0.17 -10.54
N ARG A 73 -2.30 -0.48 -9.47
CA ARG A 73 -1.49 -1.31 -8.58
C ARG A 73 -0.84 -2.49 -9.33
N ASN A 74 -1.57 -3.16 -10.22
CA ASN A 74 -1.03 -4.25 -11.05
C ASN A 74 0.13 -3.78 -11.95
N LYS A 75 -0.02 -2.59 -12.56
CA LYS A 75 1.08 -1.98 -13.31
C LYS A 75 2.28 -1.72 -12.41
N GLY A 76 2.04 -1.22 -11.20
CA GLY A 76 3.10 -1.03 -10.20
C GLY A 76 3.81 -2.33 -9.83
N ILE A 77 3.06 -3.43 -9.59
CA ILE A 77 3.62 -4.77 -9.31
C ILE A 77 4.55 -5.23 -10.45
N ALA A 78 4.13 -5.05 -11.70
CA ALA A 78 4.90 -5.46 -12.87
C ALA A 78 6.21 -4.64 -13.04
N GLU A 79 6.19 -3.36 -12.68
CA GLU A 79 7.31 -2.42 -12.82
C GLU A 79 8.23 -2.34 -11.58
N ALA A 80 7.82 -2.94 -10.49
CA ALA A 80 8.54 -2.95 -9.21
C ALA A 80 9.89 -3.68 -9.31
N LYS A 81 10.90 -3.15 -8.60
CA LYS A 81 12.26 -3.70 -8.50
C LYS A 81 12.62 -4.16 -7.09
N GLY A 82 11.83 -3.77 -6.11
CA GLY A 82 12.03 -4.16 -4.71
C GLY A 82 11.84 -5.65 -4.49
N GLU A 83 12.47 -6.14 -3.45
CA GLU A 83 12.29 -7.51 -2.95
C GLU A 83 10.86 -7.71 -2.43
N TYR A 84 10.33 -6.67 -1.78
CA TYR A 84 8.95 -6.60 -1.29
C TYR A 84 8.18 -5.48 -1.98
N ILE A 85 6.86 -5.62 -1.96
CA ILE A 85 5.90 -4.60 -2.43
C ILE A 85 5.11 -4.11 -1.23
N ALA A 86 5.02 -2.79 -1.08
CA ALA A 86 4.10 -2.10 -0.21
C ALA A 86 3.12 -1.27 -1.05
N PHE A 87 1.93 -1.04 -0.55
CA PHE A 87 0.94 -0.17 -1.18
C PHE A 87 0.64 1.02 -0.27
N LEU A 88 0.42 2.18 -0.89
CA LEU A 88 -0.06 3.37 -0.19
C LEU A 88 -1.09 4.06 -1.07
N ASP A 89 -2.30 4.21 -0.58
CA ASP A 89 -3.32 4.99 -1.29
C ASP A 89 -3.02 6.50 -1.20
N ALA A 90 -3.36 7.24 -2.25
CA ALA A 90 -2.96 8.64 -2.40
C ALA A 90 -3.61 9.60 -1.39
N ASP A 91 -4.55 9.11 -0.58
CA ASP A 91 -5.24 9.84 0.49
C ASP A 91 -4.93 9.30 1.90
N ASP A 92 -4.08 8.27 2.00
CA ASP A 92 -3.63 7.65 3.24
C ASP A 92 -2.17 7.99 3.57
N LEU A 93 -1.62 7.48 4.69
CA LEU A 93 -0.22 7.72 5.06
C LEU A 93 0.37 6.62 5.96
N TYR A 94 1.69 6.58 6.03
CA TYR A 94 2.41 5.86 7.06
C TYR A 94 2.48 6.73 8.33
N PRO A 95 2.05 6.21 9.51
CA PRO A 95 1.82 7.01 10.72
C PRO A 95 3.10 7.49 11.43
N GLY A 96 4.25 7.04 10.98
CA GLY A 96 5.55 7.41 11.55
C GLY A 96 6.71 7.01 10.65
N PRO A 97 7.95 7.31 11.04
CA PRO A 97 9.10 7.10 10.17
C PRO A 97 9.58 5.65 10.08
N TYR A 98 9.08 4.75 10.92
CA TYR A 98 9.60 3.38 11.05
C TYR A 98 8.71 2.31 10.42
N ALA A 99 7.56 2.66 9.85
CA ALA A 99 6.58 1.68 9.38
C ALA A 99 7.15 0.67 8.38
N LEU A 100 7.88 1.13 7.36
CA LEU A 100 8.48 0.24 6.36
C LEU A 100 9.67 -0.55 6.91
N GLU A 101 10.47 0.04 7.77
CA GLU A 101 11.60 -0.64 8.43
C GLU A 101 11.10 -1.76 9.36
N THR A 102 10.05 -1.51 10.15
CA THR A 102 9.41 -2.50 11.03
C THR A 102 8.90 -3.69 10.23
N LEU A 103 8.15 -3.43 9.14
CA LEU A 103 7.61 -4.48 8.29
C LEU A 103 8.72 -5.30 7.61
N LEU A 104 9.76 -4.64 7.10
CA LEU A 104 10.88 -5.30 6.46
C LEU A 104 11.64 -6.18 7.45
N ALA A 105 11.98 -5.66 8.63
CA ALA A 105 12.68 -6.42 9.67
C ALA A 105 11.89 -7.67 10.09
N ALA A 106 10.58 -7.54 10.25
CA ALA A 106 9.70 -8.66 10.58
C ALA A 106 9.64 -9.70 9.44
N ALA A 107 9.57 -9.27 8.19
CA ALA A 107 9.58 -10.16 7.03
C ALA A 107 10.92 -10.89 6.86
N GLU A 108 12.06 -10.19 7.01
CA GLU A 108 13.39 -10.80 6.94
C GLU A 108 13.64 -11.78 8.11
N LYS A 109 13.18 -11.45 9.33
CA LYS A 109 13.28 -12.31 10.51
C LYS A 109 12.46 -13.59 10.39
N SER A 110 11.22 -13.48 9.90
CA SER A 110 10.29 -14.60 9.81
C SER A 110 10.41 -15.45 8.56
N GLY A 111 10.93 -14.88 7.46
CA GLY A 111 10.90 -15.47 6.13
C GLY A 111 9.49 -15.52 5.50
N ALA A 112 8.52 -14.81 6.07
CA ALA A 112 7.13 -14.81 5.61
C ALA A 112 6.98 -14.15 4.24
N MET A 113 6.12 -14.71 3.40
CA MET A 113 5.80 -14.14 2.07
C MET A 113 4.91 -12.89 2.17
N VAL A 114 4.17 -12.78 3.28
CA VAL A 114 3.29 -11.65 3.58
C VAL A 114 3.53 -11.25 5.04
N CYS A 115 3.84 -9.99 5.28
CA CYS A 115 4.06 -9.46 6.62
C CYS A 115 3.24 -8.18 6.81
N GLY A 116 2.53 -8.07 7.92
CA GLY A 116 1.62 -6.95 8.20
C GLY A 116 1.75 -6.38 9.60
N GLY A 117 1.11 -5.23 9.79
CA GLY A 117 1.03 -4.59 11.11
C GLY A 117 -0.36 -4.03 11.37
N SER A 118 -0.51 -3.40 12.53
CA SER A 118 -1.76 -2.77 12.93
C SER A 118 -2.08 -1.54 12.06
N ILE A 119 -3.35 -1.20 12.00
CA ILE A 119 -3.87 -0.03 11.27
C ILE A 119 -4.68 0.86 12.20
N GLU A 120 -4.56 2.16 12.01
CA GLU A 120 -5.39 3.16 12.65
C GLU A 120 -6.19 3.96 11.63
N LYS A 121 -7.28 4.57 12.07
CA LYS A 121 -8.11 5.46 11.26
C LYS A 121 -8.03 6.87 11.80
N ALA A 122 -7.77 7.85 10.91
CA ALA A 122 -7.87 9.27 11.21
C ALA A 122 -9.18 9.86 10.66
N LYS A 123 -9.79 10.76 11.43
CA LYS A 123 -10.88 11.62 11.00
C LYS A 123 -10.64 13.03 11.55
N GLY A 124 -10.07 13.89 10.71
CA GLY A 124 -9.53 15.16 11.20
C GLY A 124 -8.38 14.91 12.20
N ASN A 125 -8.47 15.47 13.40
CA ASN A 125 -7.46 15.29 14.45
C ASN A 125 -7.69 14.02 15.31
N ASP A 126 -8.81 13.35 15.15
CA ASP A 126 -9.11 12.14 15.91
C ASP A 126 -8.50 10.93 15.24
N VAL A 127 -7.70 10.19 16.00
CA VAL A 127 -7.04 8.96 15.52
C VAL A 127 -7.44 7.80 16.44
N HIS A 128 -7.95 6.73 15.85
CA HIS A 128 -8.43 5.56 16.58
C HIS A 128 -7.85 4.27 15.99
N PRO A 129 -7.48 3.28 16.83
CA PRO A 129 -7.15 1.93 16.38
C PRO A 129 -8.31 1.35 15.55
N MET A 130 -7.99 0.64 14.48
CA MET A 130 -9.00 0.04 13.61
C MET A 130 -8.88 -1.48 13.56
N PHE A 131 -7.73 -2.01 13.17
CA PHE A 131 -7.39 -3.42 13.25
C PHE A 131 -6.03 -3.54 13.93
N VAL A 132 -5.98 -4.22 15.05
CA VAL A 132 -4.81 -4.28 15.93
C VAL A 132 -4.39 -5.72 16.11
N PHE A 133 -3.14 -6.01 15.80
CA PHE A 133 -2.48 -7.22 16.25
C PHE A 133 -1.97 -6.99 17.68
N THR A 134 -2.24 -7.91 18.58
CA THR A 134 -1.83 -7.81 19.99
C THR A 134 -0.48 -8.45 20.27
N GLU A 135 -0.06 -9.38 19.40
CA GLU A 135 1.16 -10.15 19.54
C GLU A 135 1.88 -10.26 18.19
N GLU A 136 3.21 -10.30 18.25
CA GLU A 136 4.04 -10.57 17.08
C GLU A 136 4.06 -12.09 16.84
N GLY A 137 3.82 -12.50 15.58
CA GLY A 137 3.87 -13.93 15.24
C GLY A 137 3.22 -14.29 13.92
N PHE A 138 3.21 -15.60 13.64
CA PHE A 138 2.48 -16.17 12.50
C PHE A 138 0.99 -16.28 12.80
N HIS A 139 0.18 -15.89 11.83
CA HIS A 139 -1.27 -16.01 11.82
C HIS A 139 -1.71 -16.88 10.65
N ASN A 140 -2.68 -17.77 10.90
CA ASN A 140 -3.26 -18.57 9.83
C ASN A 140 -4.31 -17.76 9.07
N ALA A 141 -4.21 -17.73 7.75
CA ALA A 141 -5.12 -16.98 6.90
C ALA A 141 -6.61 -17.40 7.02
N CYS A 142 -6.89 -18.62 7.49
CA CYS A 142 -8.24 -19.13 7.63
C CYS A 142 -8.88 -18.85 9.00
N ASP A 143 -8.10 -18.51 10.00
CA ASP A 143 -8.56 -18.37 11.39
C ASP A 143 -8.92 -16.93 11.76
N GLU A 144 -8.46 -15.96 10.95
CA GLU A 144 -8.69 -14.54 11.19
C GLU A 144 -9.87 -14.00 10.36
N PRO A 145 -10.68 -13.12 10.94
CA PRO A 145 -11.67 -12.40 10.17
C PRO A 145 -10.97 -11.55 9.11
N LEU A 146 -11.29 -11.76 7.84
CA LEU A 146 -10.74 -10.99 6.73
C LEU A 146 -11.09 -9.50 6.89
N ASP A 147 -10.10 -8.72 7.27
CA ASP A 147 -10.19 -7.30 7.07
C ASP A 147 -9.90 -6.95 5.59
N ARG A 148 -10.31 -5.76 5.15
CA ARG A 148 -10.19 -5.32 3.77
C ARG A 148 -8.91 -4.53 3.51
N PHE A 149 -8.02 -4.40 4.50
CA PHE A 149 -6.89 -3.47 4.46
C PHE A 149 -5.60 -4.15 4.00
N PHE A 150 -5.53 -4.45 2.71
CA PHE A 150 -4.34 -5.02 2.07
C PHE A 150 -3.11 -4.11 2.19
N ALA A 151 -3.28 -2.79 2.31
CA ALA A 151 -2.20 -1.82 2.31
C ALA A 151 -1.37 -1.81 3.61
N ARG A 152 -1.85 -2.45 4.68
CA ARG A 152 -1.08 -2.62 5.94
C ARG A 152 -0.06 -3.77 5.90
N PHE A 153 0.08 -4.42 4.76
CA PHE A 153 1.01 -5.53 4.54
C PHE A 153 2.08 -5.16 3.52
N ILE A 154 3.25 -5.78 3.67
CA ILE A 154 4.22 -5.94 2.57
C ILE A 154 4.16 -7.37 2.05
N TYR A 155 4.45 -7.51 0.78
CA TYR A 155 4.32 -8.77 0.03
C TYR A 155 5.63 -9.10 -0.64
N ASN A 156 6.14 -10.32 -0.50
CA ASN A 156 7.29 -10.76 -1.28
C ASN A 156 6.93 -10.69 -2.77
N ARG A 157 7.73 -9.92 -3.55
CA ARG A 157 7.44 -9.65 -4.96
C ARG A 157 7.46 -10.93 -5.81
N ASN A 158 8.44 -11.80 -5.60
CA ASN A 158 8.53 -13.05 -6.37
C ASN A 158 7.34 -13.95 -6.08
N PHE A 159 6.92 -14.04 -4.83
CA PHE A 159 5.72 -14.79 -4.45
C PHE A 159 4.47 -14.29 -5.19
N LEU A 160 4.27 -12.97 -5.31
CA LEU A 160 3.14 -12.42 -6.08
C LEU A 160 3.24 -12.80 -7.56
N LEU A 161 4.41 -12.65 -8.17
CA LEU A 161 4.61 -12.89 -9.61
C LEU A 161 4.49 -14.37 -9.98
N GLU A 162 5.13 -15.26 -9.24
CA GLU A 162 5.11 -16.70 -9.50
C GLU A 162 3.71 -17.30 -9.35
N ASN A 163 2.92 -16.77 -8.41
CA ASN A 163 1.55 -17.21 -8.18
C ASN A 163 0.50 -16.40 -8.94
N LYS A 164 0.93 -15.43 -9.77
CA LYS A 164 0.04 -14.58 -10.60
C LYS A 164 -1.01 -13.85 -9.76
N LEU A 165 -0.63 -13.42 -8.55
CA LEU A 165 -1.51 -12.72 -7.62
C LEU A 165 -1.61 -11.25 -8.04
N GLN A 166 -2.81 -10.86 -8.46
CA GLN A 166 -3.11 -9.55 -9.01
C GLN A 166 -4.49 -9.07 -8.52
N PHE A 167 -4.67 -7.76 -8.53
CA PHE A 167 -5.99 -7.17 -8.33
C PHE A 167 -6.89 -7.55 -9.51
N PRO A 168 -8.12 -8.03 -9.27
CA PRO A 168 -9.05 -8.31 -10.36
C PRO A 168 -9.45 -7.01 -11.08
N PRO A 169 -9.88 -7.08 -12.36
CA PRO A 169 -10.30 -5.93 -13.14
C PRO A 169 -11.70 -5.43 -12.73
N LEU A 170 -11.87 -5.16 -11.45
CA LEU A 170 -13.08 -4.63 -10.83
C LEU A 170 -12.84 -3.18 -10.42
N ARG A 171 -13.91 -2.38 -10.37
CA ARG A 171 -13.86 -1.00 -9.87
C ARG A 171 -14.18 -0.89 -8.38
N VAL A 172 -14.72 -1.94 -7.80
CA VAL A 172 -15.11 -2.04 -6.39
C VAL A 172 -14.85 -3.47 -5.95
N TYR A 173 -14.39 -3.65 -4.72
CA TYR A 173 -14.06 -4.96 -4.12
C TYR A 173 -12.81 -5.65 -4.71
N GLU A 174 -12.00 -4.96 -5.50
CA GLU A 174 -10.72 -5.50 -5.98
C GLU A 174 -9.75 -5.79 -4.82
N ASP A 175 -9.76 -4.94 -3.79
CA ASP A 175 -8.86 -5.01 -2.64
C ASP A 175 -9.07 -6.26 -1.78
N PRO A 176 -10.30 -6.56 -1.28
CA PRO A 176 -10.51 -7.75 -0.47
C PRO A 176 -10.29 -9.04 -1.25
N ILE A 177 -10.53 -9.06 -2.56
CA ILE A 177 -10.28 -10.24 -3.39
C ILE A 177 -8.78 -10.48 -3.54
N PHE A 178 -8.00 -9.42 -3.81
CA PHE A 178 -6.53 -9.53 -3.86
C PHE A 178 -5.97 -10.04 -2.55
N LEU A 179 -6.38 -9.44 -1.42
CA LEU A 179 -5.90 -9.85 -0.10
C LEU A 179 -6.26 -11.30 0.20
N LEU A 180 -7.53 -11.69 0.00
CA LEU A 180 -8.00 -13.05 0.23
C LEU A 180 -7.21 -14.08 -0.58
N CYS A 181 -7.09 -13.87 -1.90
CA CYS A 181 -6.34 -14.77 -2.77
C CYS A 181 -4.88 -14.89 -2.35
N THR A 182 -4.27 -13.77 -1.94
CA THR A 182 -2.87 -13.73 -1.52
C THR A 182 -2.66 -14.46 -0.20
N LEU A 183 -3.49 -14.20 0.81
CA LEU A 183 -3.38 -14.86 2.12
C LEU A 183 -3.69 -16.36 2.03
N LEU A 184 -4.73 -16.78 1.28
CA LEU A 184 -5.03 -18.21 1.07
C LEU A 184 -3.88 -18.93 0.35
N LYS A 185 -3.19 -18.26 -0.57
CA LYS A 185 -2.03 -18.83 -1.26
C LYS A 185 -0.81 -18.92 -0.35
N ALA A 186 -0.59 -17.93 0.50
CA ALA A 186 0.48 -17.92 1.50
C ALA A 186 0.22 -18.92 2.63
N LYS A 187 -1.06 -19.22 2.95
CA LYS A 187 -1.57 -20.02 4.06
C LYS A 187 -1.41 -19.35 5.42
N GLU A 188 -0.27 -18.74 5.67
CA GLU A 188 0.05 -18.00 6.88
C GLU A 188 0.72 -16.67 6.50
N TYR A 189 0.65 -15.70 7.38
CA TYR A 189 1.33 -14.42 7.28
C TYR A 189 1.92 -14.06 8.65
N TYR A 190 2.94 -13.23 8.65
CA TYR A 190 3.54 -12.74 9.88
C TYR A 190 2.98 -11.36 10.22
N ALA A 191 2.66 -11.11 11.48
CA ALA A 191 2.16 -9.81 11.90
C ALA A 191 2.95 -9.25 13.07
N VAL A 192 3.00 -7.91 13.13
CA VAL A 192 3.56 -7.14 14.24
C VAL A 192 2.48 -6.24 14.86
N PRO A 193 2.53 -5.97 16.17
CA PRO A 193 1.55 -5.11 16.84
C PRO A 193 1.68 -3.64 16.46
N ASP A 194 2.81 -3.23 15.89
CA ASP A 194 3.08 -1.85 15.50
C ASP A 194 2.06 -1.30 14.51
N VAL A 195 1.68 -0.03 14.68
CA VAL A 195 0.81 0.67 13.73
C VAL A 195 1.65 1.08 12.53
N VAL A 196 1.38 0.46 11.39
CA VAL A 196 2.16 0.65 10.15
C VAL A 196 1.40 1.39 9.05
N TYR A 197 0.10 1.58 9.20
CA TYR A 197 -0.74 2.24 8.21
C TYR A 197 -1.80 3.11 8.87
N ARG A 198 -2.05 4.31 8.32
CA ARG A 198 -3.13 5.20 8.75
C ARG A 198 -4.09 5.45 7.60
N TYR A 199 -5.30 4.94 7.78
CA TYR A 199 -6.42 5.19 6.89
C TYR A 199 -7.03 6.55 7.17
N ASN A 200 -7.12 7.41 6.14
CA ASN A 200 -7.74 8.73 6.25
C ASN A 200 -9.23 8.67 5.89
N GLY A 201 -10.08 8.63 6.92
CA GLY A 201 -11.52 8.50 6.75
C GLY A 201 -12.26 9.75 6.27
N THR A 202 -11.59 10.89 6.05
CA THR A 202 -12.25 12.16 5.68
C THR A 202 -12.68 12.20 4.21
N HIS A 203 -12.05 11.41 3.34
CA HIS A 203 -12.31 11.40 1.90
C HIS A 203 -13.28 10.30 1.44
N SER A 204 -13.78 9.45 2.35
CA SER A 204 -14.68 8.33 2.02
C SER A 204 -16.09 8.74 1.50
N ASN A 205 -16.37 10.03 1.34
CA ASN A 205 -17.68 10.54 0.90
C ASN A 205 -17.84 10.68 -0.63
N LYS A 206 -16.82 10.42 -1.44
CA LYS A 206 -17.04 10.22 -2.88
C LYS A 206 -17.53 8.79 -3.10
N ARG A 207 -18.77 8.50 -2.67
CA ARG A 207 -19.47 7.26 -3.02
C ARG A 207 -19.45 7.13 -4.54
N ILE A 208 -18.89 6.03 -5.03
CA ILE A 208 -19.06 5.61 -6.42
C ILE A 208 -20.58 5.40 -6.58
N THR A 209 -21.25 6.34 -7.23
CA THR A 209 -22.62 6.15 -7.65
C THR A 209 -22.58 5.11 -8.77
N LEU A 210 -23.05 3.92 -8.48
CA LEU A 210 -23.28 2.91 -9.49
C LEU A 210 -24.35 3.48 -10.44
N ALA A 211 -23.95 3.88 -11.64
CA ALA A 211 -24.83 4.20 -12.73
C ALA A 211 -25.08 2.95 -13.56
#